data_5a825ddcfce8609ac68889667c72a574
#
_entry.id   5a825ddcfce8609ac68889667c72a574
#
_cell.length_a   1.000
_cell.length_b   1.000
_cell.length_c   1.000
_cell.angle_alpha   90.00
_cell.angle_beta   90.00
_cell.angle_gamma   90.00
#
_symmetry.space_group_name_H-M   'P 1'
#
loop_
_entity.id
_entity.type
_entity.pdbx_description
1 polymer ?
#
loop_
_entity_poly.entity_id
_entity_poly.type
_entity_poly.pdbx_seq_one_letter_code
_entity_poly.pdbx_strand_id
1 'polypeptide(L)'
;MASVVQRFLTRTIISSSSLPASCRKTRMHICAVLASSHEDPLGIKNRSKSLDEHQKQQMARGLPKKRPVDGVKHVVVVASGKGGVGKSTTSVNLALGMLARKQSLRVGLLDADIYGPSIPKMMNLRGQPELTKENMMKPLVNFGVPCMSMGFLVEEGAPIVWRGLMVMSAVEKLIRQVAWGELDVLVIDMPPGTGDTQLSISQLIPISGAVIVTTPQDIALLDACRGTEMFRKVDVPVIGLIQNMSHYVCPKCEHKAYIFGRDGARGVAKEMDLELLGDVPLHTDIRETSDSGKPIVVSQPDNPQTYAYKMIAGRVLDKLSLTKDSTR
;
A
#
# COMPACT_ATOMS: atom_id res chain seq x y z
N MET A 1 -44.71 -39.05 -13.19
CA MET A 1 -43.57 -38.86 -12.25
C MET A 1 -43.23 -37.39 -12.18
N ALA A 2 -44.01 -36.59 -11.51
CA ALA A 2 -43.82 -35.16 -11.36
C ALA A 2 -44.51 -34.72 -10.04
N SER A 3 -43.99 -35.07 -8.88
CA SER A 3 -44.61 -34.65 -7.61
C SER A 3 -43.68 -34.78 -6.37
N VAL A 4 -42.40 -34.54 -6.48
CA VAL A 4 -41.51 -34.61 -5.28
C VAL A 4 -40.57 -33.38 -5.13
N VAL A 5 -40.56 -32.41 -6.04
CA VAL A 5 -39.61 -31.27 -5.97
C VAL A 5 -40.26 -29.94 -5.49
N GLN A 6 -41.50 -29.95 -5.02
CA GLN A 6 -42.21 -28.70 -4.69
C GLN A 6 -42.55 -28.50 -3.20
N ARG A 7 -41.70 -28.96 -2.24
CA ARG A 7 -41.96 -28.77 -0.80
C ARG A 7 -40.74 -28.34 0.02
N PHE A 8 -39.80 -27.53 -0.46
CA PHE A 8 -38.74 -26.96 0.38
C PHE A 8 -38.42 -25.48 0.10
N LEU A 9 -39.38 -24.69 -0.29
CA LEU A 9 -39.21 -23.23 -0.42
C LEU A 9 -40.36 -22.47 0.27
N THR A 10 -40.51 -22.64 1.58
CA THR A 10 -41.25 -21.65 2.37
C THR A 10 -40.74 -21.71 3.83
N ARG A 11 -40.33 -20.55 4.33
CA ARG A 11 -39.88 -20.16 5.67
C ARG A 11 -38.39 -20.37 5.93
N THR A 12 -37.63 -19.25 5.99
CA THR A 12 -37.47 -18.52 7.23
C THR A 12 -36.90 -17.15 6.93
N ILE A 13 -37.70 -16.10 7.06
CA ILE A 13 -37.23 -14.73 7.28
C ILE A 13 -36.76 -14.73 8.73
N ILE A 14 -35.46 -14.79 8.97
CA ILE A 14 -34.89 -14.60 10.30
C ILE A 14 -34.54 -13.13 10.44
N SER A 15 -35.28 -12.46 11.31
CA SER A 15 -35.03 -11.09 11.75
C SER A 15 -33.61 -10.97 12.35
N SER A 16 -32.95 -9.85 12.09
CA SER A 16 -31.57 -9.52 12.43
C SER A 16 -31.27 -9.38 13.94
N SER A 17 -32.05 -9.97 14.85
CA SER A 17 -31.91 -9.80 16.31
C SER A 17 -31.52 -11.02 17.11
N SER A 18 -31.19 -12.17 16.47
CA SER A 18 -30.88 -13.40 17.24
C SER A 18 -29.69 -14.19 16.65
N LEU A 19 -28.50 -13.60 16.62
CA LEU A 19 -27.28 -14.38 16.54
C LEU A 19 -26.75 -14.62 17.95
N PRO A 20 -26.48 -15.87 18.35
CA PRO A 20 -26.02 -16.20 19.70
C PRO A 20 -24.66 -15.57 19.99
N ALA A 21 -24.46 -15.15 21.24
CA ALA A 21 -23.26 -14.47 21.75
C ALA A 21 -21.94 -15.23 21.53
N SER A 22 -21.99 -16.52 21.23
CA SER A 22 -20.83 -17.36 20.90
C SER A 22 -20.16 -16.99 19.58
N CYS A 23 -20.91 -16.48 18.61
CA CYS A 23 -20.35 -16.09 17.31
C CYS A 23 -19.59 -14.75 17.34
N ARG A 24 -19.90 -13.88 18.33
CA ARG A 24 -19.16 -12.61 18.54
C ARG A 24 -17.79 -12.82 19.19
N LYS A 25 -17.66 -13.86 20.04
CA LYS A 25 -16.37 -14.18 20.70
C LYS A 25 -15.35 -14.76 19.73
N THR A 26 -15.77 -15.51 18.72
CA THR A 26 -14.84 -16.13 17.76
C THR A 26 -14.17 -15.09 16.86
N ARG A 27 -14.87 -13.99 16.52
CA ARG A 27 -14.30 -12.91 15.69
C ARG A 27 -13.27 -12.04 16.44
N MET A 28 -13.45 -11.85 17.77
CA MET A 28 -12.46 -11.15 18.61
C MET A 28 -11.23 -12.02 18.94
N HIS A 29 -11.36 -13.35 18.95
CA HIS A 29 -10.24 -14.24 19.25
C HIS A 29 -9.22 -14.36 18.12
N ILE A 30 -9.59 -14.13 16.85
CA ILE A 30 -8.66 -14.28 15.73
C ILE A 30 -7.60 -13.16 15.72
N CYS A 31 -7.96 -11.93 16.05
CA CYS A 31 -6.96 -10.85 16.19
C CYS A 31 -6.16 -10.95 17.51
N ALA A 32 -6.78 -11.38 18.60
CA ALA A 32 -6.10 -11.54 19.89
C ALA A 32 -5.12 -12.73 19.89
N VAL A 33 -5.43 -13.81 19.17
CA VAL A 33 -4.54 -14.99 19.06
C VAL A 33 -3.30 -14.67 18.20
N LEU A 34 -3.38 -13.69 17.30
CA LEU A 34 -2.20 -13.26 16.53
C LEU A 34 -1.29 -12.28 17.31
N ALA A 35 -1.78 -11.71 18.42
CA ALA A 35 -0.99 -10.88 19.33
C ALA A 35 -0.39 -11.66 20.51
N SER A 36 -0.88 -12.88 20.77
CA SER A 36 -0.37 -13.71 21.86
C SER A 36 0.38 -14.92 21.34
N SER A 37 1.67 -14.94 21.65
CA SER A 37 2.57 -16.08 21.69
C SER A 37 2.86 -16.79 20.34
N HIS A 38 4.00 -16.46 19.74
CA HIS A 38 4.81 -17.51 19.19
C HIS A 38 5.17 -18.48 20.33
N GLU A 39 4.33 -19.45 20.60
CA GLU A 39 4.77 -20.64 21.29
C GLU A 39 5.74 -21.34 20.33
N ASP A 40 6.98 -21.41 20.78
CA ASP A 40 8.07 -22.09 20.10
C ASP A 40 7.69 -23.58 19.92
N PRO A 41 7.49 -24.07 18.70
CA PRO A 41 7.10 -25.46 18.47
C PRO A 41 8.15 -26.48 18.92
N LEU A 42 9.32 -26.02 19.38
CA LEU A 42 10.41 -26.85 19.87
C LEU A 42 10.59 -26.82 21.39
N GLY A 43 9.71 -26.15 22.16
CA GLY A 43 9.67 -26.25 23.62
C GLY A 43 10.91 -25.74 24.38
N ILE A 44 11.68 -24.81 23.81
CA ILE A 44 12.85 -24.22 24.45
C ILE A 44 12.40 -23.16 25.43
N LYS A 45 12.49 -23.46 26.73
CA LYS A 45 12.11 -22.59 27.84
C LYS A 45 12.74 -21.20 27.77
N ASN A 46 11.93 -20.18 28.01
CA ASN A 46 12.25 -18.76 28.14
C ASN A 46 13.63 -18.50 28.78
N ARG A 47 14.58 -18.01 27.99
CA ARG A 47 15.78 -17.35 28.47
C ARG A 47 15.43 -15.96 28.96
N SER A 48 16.04 -15.55 30.09
CA SER A 48 15.75 -14.32 30.83
C SER A 48 15.73 -13.06 29.98
N LYS A 49 14.88 -12.07 30.33
CA LYS A 49 14.71 -10.75 29.67
C LYS A 49 16.04 -10.00 29.41
N SER A 50 17.07 -10.23 30.22
CA SER A 50 18.39 -9.62 30.05
C SER A 50 19.19 -10.12 28.85
N LEU A 51 18.96 -11.36 28.40
CA LEU A 51 19.56 -11.93 27.20
C LEU A 51 18.90 -11.35 25.92
N ASP A 52 17.59 -11.06 25.98
CA ASP A 52 16.88 -10.44 24.87
C ASP A 52 17.34 -9.01 24.59
N GLU A 53 17.65 -8.23 25.63
CA GLU A 53 18.17 -6.86 25.45
C GLU A 53 19.59 -6.84 24.90
N HIS A 54 20.44 -7.77 25.31
CA HIS A 54 21.80 -7.89 24.79
C HIS A 54 21.82 -8.37 23.34
N GLN A 55 20.93 -9.29 22.97
CA GLN A 55 20.74 -9.74 21.59
C GLN A 55 20.15 -8.65 20.70
N LYS A 56 19.18 -7.86 21.20
CA LYS A 56 18.66 -6.68 20.52
C LYS A 56 19.74 -5.62 20.28
N GLN A 57 20.60 -5.38 21.26
CA GLN A 57 21.72 -4.45 21.10
C GLN A 57 22.79 -4.96 20.13
N GLN A 58 23.08 -6.26 20.11
CA GLN A 58 24.02 -6.86 19.15
C GLN A 58 23.45 -6.86 17.74
N MET A 59 22.15 -7.18 17.54
CA MET A 59 21.48 -7.06 16.26
C MET A 59 21.40 -5.60 15.78
N ALA A 60 21.17 -4.65 16.67
CA ALA A 60 21.16 -3.23 16.33
C ALA A 60 22.54 -2.69 15.89
N ARG A 61 23.64 -3.27 16.38
CA ARG A 61 25.00 -2.91 15.94
C ARG A 61 25.33 -3.38 14.53
N GLY A 62 24.63 -4.40 14.02
CA GLY A 62 24.82 -4.95 12.67
C GLY A 62 23.83 -4.42 11.63
N LEU A 63 22.79 -3.69 12.02
CA LEU A 63 21.83 -3.12 11.08
C LEU A 63 22.42 -1.92 10.34
N PRO A 64 22.30 -1.85 9.00
CA PRO A 64 22.77 -0.70 8.25
C PRO A 64 22.05 0.57 8.74
N LYS A 65 22.84 1.64 9.01
CA LYS A 65 22.26 2.93 9.40
C LYS A 65 21.35 3.43 8.26
N LYS A 66 20.07 3.73 8.58
CA LYS A 66 19.14 4.33 7.63
C LYS A 66 19.75 5.61 7.06
N ARG A 67 19.84 5.71 5.72
CA ARG A 67 20.34 6.91 5.05
C ARG A 67 19.19 7.56 4.29
N PRO A 68 18.98 8.88 4.40
CA PRO A 68 17.99 9.59 3.59
C PRO A 68 18.21 9.37 2.09
N VAL A 69 17.15 9.54 1.30
CA VAL A 69 17.25 9.63 -0.16
C VAL A 69 17.64 11.07 -0.49
N ASP A 70 18.68 11.25 -1.27
CA ASP A 70 19.22 12.57 -1.56
C ASP A 70 18.17 13.46 -2.25
N GLY A 71 18.01 14.68 -1.75
CA GLY A 71 17.04 15.65 -2.25
C GLY A 71 15.57 15.41 -1.86
N VAL A 72 15.27 14.36 -1.09
CA VAL A 72 13.89 13.99 -0.70
C VAL A 72 13.63 14.35 0.76
N LYS A 73 12.57 15.15 1.01
CA LYS A 73 12.20 15.57 2.38
C LYS A 73 11.40 14.49 3.12
N HIS A 74 10.37 13.95 2.46
CA HIS A 74 9.48 12.93 3.03
C HIS A 74 9.39 11.71 2.13
N VAL A 75 9.44 10.53 2.71
CA VAL A 75 9.21 9.27 2.02
C VAL A 75 7.92 8.66 2.54
N VAL A 76 6.96 8.43 1.64
CA VAL A 76 5.70 7.72 1.92
C VAL A 76 5.70 6.41 1.18
N VAL A 77 5.59 5.30 1.90
CA VAL A 77 5.45 3.99 1.27
C VAL A 77 3.99 3.60 1.17
N VAL A 78 3.61 3.03 0.02
CA VAL A 78 2.30 2.43 -0.19
C VAL A 78 2.48 0.92 -0.22
N ALA A 79 1.91 0.24 0.74
CA ALA A 79 2.09 -1.18 0.95
C ALA A 79 0.75 -1.92 0.98
N SER A 80 0.82 -3.22 0.74
CA SER A 80 -0.32 -4.12 0.89
C SER A 80 0.15 -5.46 1.40
N GLY A 81 -0.63 -6.09 2.25
CA GLY A 81 -0.33 -7.43 2.74
C GLY A 81 -0.53 -8.51 1.67
N LYS A 82 -1.24 -8.21 0.58
CA LYS A 82 -1.62 -9.15 -0.47
C LYS A 82 -1.54 -8.50 -1.85
N GLY A 83 -1.22 -9.31 -2.87
CA GLY A 83 -1.31 -8.88 -4.27
C GLY A 83 -2.75 -8.69 -4.75
N GLY A 84 -2.96 -7.86 -5.78
CA GLY A 84 -4.26 -7.68 -6.41
C GLY A 84 -5.24 -6.73 -5.69
N VAL A 85 -4.86 -6.09 -4.58
CA VAL A 85 -5.72 -5.13 -3.86
C VAL A 85 -5.72 -3.72 -4.46
N GLY A 86 -4.98 -3.49 -5.54
CA GLY A 86 -4.89 -2.19 -6.23
C GLY A 86 -3.86 -1.24 -5.61
N LYS A 87 -2.80 -1.76 -5.00
CA LYS A 87 -1.70 -1.00 -4.40
C LYS A 87 -1.09 0.01 -5.38
N SER A 88 -0.61 -0.44 -6.53
CA SER A 88 0.09 0.40 -7.51
C SER A 88 -0.83 1.44 -8.15
N THR A 89 -2.09 1.08 -8.44
CA THR A 89 -3.11 2.05 -8.90
C THR A 89 -3.32 3.14 -7.85
N THR A 90 -3.34 2.76 -6.56
CA THR A 90 -3.47 3.71 -5.46
C THR A 90 -2.21 4.57 -5.35
N SER A 91 -1.00 4.00 -5.48
CA SER A 91 0.28 4.74 -5.41
C SER A 91 0.35 5.84 -6.47
N VAL A 92 0.00 5.50 -7.72
CA VAL A 92 -0.04 6.46 -8.85
C VAL A 92 -1.05 7.58 -8.58
N ASN A 93 -2.30 7.22 -8.25
CA ASN A 93 -3.35 8.22 -8.04
C ASN A 93 -3.16 9.02 -6.74
N LEU A 94 -2.47 8.48 -5.74
CA LEU A 94 -2.07 9.19 -4.53
C LEU A 94 -1.03 10.27 -4.85
N ALA A 95 0.03 9.93 -5.61
CA ALA A 95 1.06 10.87 -6.01
C ALA A 95 0.46 12.03 -6.84
N LEU A 96 -0.37 11.71 -7.84
CA LEU A 96 -1.08 12.70 -8.66
C LEU A 96 -2.10 13.49 -7.84
N GLY A 97 -2.78 12.85 -6.89
CA GLY A 97 -3.72 13.49 -5.97
C GLY A 97 -3.05 14.51 -5.06
N MET A 98 -1.81 14.26 -4.61
CA MET A 98 -1.02 15.23 -3.84
C MET A 98 -0.71 16.48 -4.67
N LEU A 99 -0.28 16.32 -5.93
CA LEU A 99 -0.06 17.45 -6.85
C LEU A 99 -1.36 18.21 -7.13
N ALA A 100 -2.47 17.52 -7.34
CA ALA A 100 -3.76 18.15 -7.59
C ALA A 100 -4.30 18.95 -6.38
N ARG A 101 -3.91 18.56 -5.16
CA ARG A 101 -4.27 19.29 -3.92
C ARG A 101 -3.38 20.50 -3.68
N LYS A 102 -2.10 20.41 -3.99
CA LYS A 102 -1.12 21.47 -3.78
C LYS A 102 -0.11 21.49 -4.93
N GLN A 103 -0.35 22.33 -5.93
CA GLN A 103 0.46 22.42 -7.15
C GLN A 103 1.92 22.83 -6.92
N SER A 104 2.22 23.43 -5.76
CA SER A 104 3.58 23.82 -5.40
C SER A 104 4.44 22.65 -4.89
N LEU A 105 3.83 21.47 -4.64
CA LEU A 105 4.57 20.30 -4.19
C LEU A 105 5.34 19.66 -5.34
N ARG A 106 6.51 19.14 -5.03
CA ARG A 106 7.31 18.30 -5.92
C ARG A 106 7.18 16.85 -5.41
N VAL A 107 6.48 16.03 -6.17
CA VAL A 107 6.17 14.64 -5.79
C VAL A 107 6.81 13.70 -6.79
N GLY A 108 7.61 12.74 -6.31
CA GLY A 108 8.18 11.66 -7.10
C GLY A 108 7.48 10.32 -6.84
N LEU A 109 7.65 9.38 -7.75
CA LEU A 109 7.05 8.04 -7.67
C LEU A 109 8.09 6.97 -7.99
N LEU A 110 8.36 6.09 -7.03
CA LEU A 110 9.26 4.95 -7.19
C LEU A 110 8.47 3.64 -7.17
N ASP A 111 8.62 2.85 -8.22
CA ASP A 111 8.12 1.47 -8.30
C ASP A 111 9.19 0.51 -7.77
N ALA A 112 8.98 0.00 -6.58
CA ALA A 112 9.86 -0.97 -5.94
C ALA A 112 9.35 -2.42 -6.11
N ASP A 113 8.26 -2.65 -6.86
CA ASP A 113 7.76 -3.97 -7.21
C ASP A 113 8.51 -4.54 -8.42
N ILE A 114 9.65 -5.17 -8.14
CA ILE A 114 10.56 -5.69 -9.17
C ILE A 114 9.93 -6.83 -9.98
N TYR A 115 9.06 -7.60 -9.35
CA TYR A 115 8.45 -8.77 -9.99
C TYR A 115 7.30 -8.43 -10.93
N GLY A 116 6.57 -7.35 -10.66
CA GLY A 116 5.43 -6.92 -11.45
C GLY A 116 5.38 -5.40 -11.61
N PRO A 117 6.43 -4.78 -12.23
CA PRO A 117 6.48 -3.33 -12.37
C PRO A 117 5.30 -2.84 -13.22
N SER A 118 4.48 -1.99 -12.66
CA SER A 118 3.24 -1.54 -13.31
C SER A 118 3.19 -0.03 -13.57
N ILE A 119 4.01 0.75 -12.88
CA ILE A 119 4.06 2.21 -13.00
C ILE A 119 4.42 2.67 -14.41
N PRO A 120 5.37 2.06 -15.16
CA PRO A 120 5.66 2.46 -16.53
C PRO A 120 4.41 2.51 -17.42
N LYS A 121 3.60 1.45 -17.37
CA LYS A 121 2.34 1.37 -18.13
C LYS A 121 1.32 2.39 -17.64
N MET A 122 1.07 2.47 -16.34
CA MET A 122 0.06 3.36 -15.77
C MET A 122 0.40 4.84 -15.95
N MET A 123 1.68 5.20 -16.00
CA MET A 123 2.14 6.56 -16.22
C MET A 123 2.47 6.86 -17.69
N ASN A 124 2.18 5.92 -18.60
CA ASN A 124 2.52 6.02 -20.03
C ASN A 124 3.98 6.45 -20.28
N LEU A 125 4.90 5.83 -19.57
CA LEU A 125 6.33 6.07 -19.67
C LEU A 125 7.01 4.88 -20.34
N ARG A 126 7.91 5.17 -21.30
CA ARG A 126 8.66 4.16 -22.05
C ARG A 126 10.10 4.62 -22.23
N GLY A 127 10.99 3.67 -22.48
CA GLY A 127 12.40 3.91 -22.72
C GLY A 127 13.25 3.73 -21.46
N GLN A 128 14.55 3.88 -21.65
CA GLN A 128 15.54 3.74 -20.58
C GLN A 128 15.89 5.11 -19.99
N PRO A 129 16.18 5.20 -18.67
CA PRO A 129 16.62 6.43 -18.05
C PRO A 129 18.01 6.84 -18.55
N GLU A 130 18.18 8.11 -18.87
CA GLU A 130 19.49 8.67 -19.15
C GLU A 130 20.34 8.74 -17.88
N LEU A 131 21.66 8.70 -18.04
CA LEU A 131 22.58 8.92 -16.95
C LEU A 131 23.03 10.39 -16.88
N THR A 132 23.21 10.89 -15.68
CA THR A 132 23.87 12.18 -15.43
C THR A 132 25.39 12.04 -15.57
N LYS A 133 26.11 13.15 -15.52
CA LYS A 133 27.59 13.16 -15.52
C LYS A 133 28.17 12.41 -14.31
N GLU A 134 27.42 12.38 -13.20
CA GLU A 134 27.75 11.68 -11.95
C GLU A 134 27.30 10.21 -11.96
N ASN A 135 26.91 9.67 -13.12
CA ASN A 135 26.44 8.29 -13.31
C ASN A 135 25.16 7.96 -12.51
N MET A 136 24.30 8.96 -12.27
CA MET A 136 22.99 8.80 -11.64
C MET A 136 21.90 8.68 -12.72
N MET A 137 20.91 7.83 -12.51
CA MET A 137 19.76 7.69 -13.41
C MET A 137 18.83 8.90 -13.30
N LYS A 138 18.50 9.52 -14.45
CA LYS A 138 17.47 10.56 -14.48
C LYS A 138 16.08 9.91 -14.49
N PRO A 139 15.18 10.26 -13.57
CA PRO A 139 13.82 9.73 -13.60
C PRO A 139 13.08 10.17 -14.86
N LEU A 140 12.23 9.30 -15.41
CA LEU A 140 11.34 9.67 -16.50
C LEU A 140 10.18 10.49 -15.92
N VAL A 141 9.70 11.49 -16.66
CA VAL A 141 8.68 12.42 -16.15
C VAL A 141 7.43 12.36 -17.02
N ASN A 142 6.27 12.16 -16.39
CA ASN A 142 4.96 12.39 -17.01
C ASN A 142 4.00 12.98 -15.99
N PHE A 143 3.02 13.75 -16.44
CA PHE A 143 2.03 14.45 -15.62
C PHE A 143 2.65 15.27 -14.46
N GLY A 144 3.89 15.75 -14.64
CA GLY A 144 4.63 16.51 -13.62
C GLY A 144 5.23 15.66 -12.49
N VAL A 145 5.18 14.33 -12.58
CA VAL A 145 5.75 13.40 -11.60
C VAL A 145 6.98 12.71 -12.18
N PRO A 146 8.19 12.92 -11.61
CA PRO A 146 9.34 12.08 -11.90
C PRO A 146 9.11 10.66 -11.36
N CYS A 147 9.31 9.68 -12.23
CA CYS A 147 9.07 8.26 -11.96
C CYS A 147 10.33 7.43 -12.21
N MET A 148 10.55 6.43 -11.37
CA MET A 148 11.56 5.41 -11.57
C MET A 148 10.97 4.03 -11.30
N SER A 149 11.35 3.05 -12.12
CA SER A 149 10.89 1.67 -12.01
C SER A 149 11.95 0.72 -12.56
N MET A 150 11.99 -0.49 -12.03
CA MET A 150 12.75 -1.58 -12.66
C MET A 150 12.28 -1.88 -14.08
N GLY A 151 11.01 -1.62 -14.38
CA GLY A 151 10.47 -1.80 -15.73
C GLY A 151 11.13 -0.92 -16.80
N PHE A 152 11.88 0.12 -16.42
CA PHE A 152 12.69 0.91 -17.38
C PHE A 152 14.08 0.35 -17.61
N LEU A 153 14.56 -0.54 -16.73
CA LEU A 153 15.93 -1.09 -16.76
C LEU A 153 15.99 -2.49 -17.38
N VAL A 154 14.83 -3.08 -17.64
CA VAL A 154 14.68 -4.43 -18.13
C VAL A 154 14.02 -4.37 -19.50
N GLU A 155 14.55 -5.14 -20.46
CA GLU A 155 13.91 -5.27 -21.76
C GLU A 155 12.57 -5.98 -21.66
N GLU A 156 11.56 -5.43 -22.33
CA GLU A 156 10.21 -6.01 -22.37
C GLU A 156 10.28 -7.46 -22.89
N GLY A 157 9.77 -8.41 -22.09
CA GLY A 157 9.70 -9.82 -22.48
C GLY A 157 10.96 -10.65 -22.16
N ALA A 158 12.04 -10.06 -21.64
CA ALA A 158 13.19 -10.84 -21.21
C ALA A 158 12.85 -11.68 -19.96
N PRO A 159 13.04 -13.01 -19.99
CA PRO A 159 12.83 -13.85 -18.82
C PRO A 159 13.96 -13.59 -17.80
N ILE A 160 13.70 -12.77 -16.81
CA ILE A 160 14.70 -12.50 -15.77
C ILE A 160 14.38 -13.35 -14.55
N VAL A 161 15.33 -14.19 -14.18
CA VAL A 161 15.27 -14.96 -12.93
C VAL A 161 15.88 -14.10 -11.81
N TRP A 162 15.03 -13.42 -11.05
CA TRP A 162 15.46 -12.66 -9.89
C TRP A 162 15.79 -13.56 -8.71
N ARG A 163 17.02 -13.51 -8.23
CA ARG A 163 17.42 -14.13 -6.95
C ARG A 163 17.43 -13.07 -5.86
N GLY A 164 17.16 -13.46 -4.61
CA GLY A 164 16.98 -12.51 -3.49
C GLY A 164 18.05 -11.41 -3.37
N LEU A 165 19.34 -11.76 -3.49
CA LEU A 165 20.44 -10.78 -3.45
C LEU A 165 20.43 -9.82 -4.64
N MET A 166 20.02 -10.29 -5.83
CA MET A 166 19.90 -9.42 -7.02
C MET A 166 18.75 -8.43 -6.85
N VAL A 167 17.62 -8.89 -6.31
CA VAL A 167 16.47 -8.03 -5.99
C VAL A 167 16.89 -6.91 -5.04
N MET A 168 17.61 -7.26 -3.98
CA MET A 168 18.06 -6.28 -2.99
C MET A 168 19.03 -5.25 -3.58
N SER A 169 19.99 -5.70 -4.39
CA SER A 169 20.91 -4.81 -5.09
C SER A 169 20.17 -3.88 -6.06
N ALA A 170 19.15 -4.38 -6.76
CA ALA A 170 18.35 -3.58 -7.67
C ALA A 170 17.53 -2.51 -6.93
N VAL A 171 16.87 -2.88 -5.83
CA VAL A 171 16.15 -1.94 -4.97
C VAL A 171 17.08 -0.85 -4.44
N GLU A 172 18.26 -1.23 -3.95
CA GLU A 172 19.25 -0.26 -3.46
C GLU A 172 19.68 0.72 -4.55
N LYS A 173 19.92 0.24 -5.78
CA LYS A 173 20.22 1.11 -6.93
C LYS A 173 19.08 2.08 -7.23
N LEU A 174 17.84 1.61 -7.26
CA LEU A 174 16.66 2.47 -7.48
C LEU A 174 16.47 3.52 -6.40
N ILE A 175 16.89 3.25 -5.18
CA ILE A 175 16.82 4.21 -4.07
C ILE A 175 17.99 5.18 -4.09
N ARG A 176 19.23 4.69 -4.42
CA ARG A 176 20.47 5.45 -4.23
C ARG A 176 21.04 6.07 -5.48
N GLN A 177 20.77 5.50 -6.66
CA GLN A 177 21.39 5.91 -7.92
C GLN A 177 20.41 6.64 -8.86
N VAL A 178 19.40 7.31 -8.29
CA VAL A 178 18.45 8.15 -9.04
C VAL A 178 18.63 9.60 -8.66
N ALA A 179 18.77 10.45 -9.67
CA ALA A 179 18.88 11.90 -9.52
C ALA A 179 17.46 12.50 -9.36
N TRP A 180 16.84 12.33 -8.20
CA TRP A 180 15.48 12.81 -7.92
C TRP A 180 15.36 14.34 -7.96
N GLY A 181 16.48 15.06 -7.76
CA GLY A 181 16.44 16.49 -7.50
C GLY A 181 15.81 16.78 -6.14
N GLU A 182 15.24 17.97 -5.99
CA GLU A 182 14.54 18.29 -4.73
C GLU A 182 13.08 17.87 -4.80
N LEU A 183 12.69 16.92 -3.96
CA LEU A 183 11.31 16.46 -3.78
C LEU A 183 10.80 16.77 -2.38
N ASP A 184 9.54 17.20 -2.29
CA ASP A 184 8.86 17.33 -1.01
C ASP A 184 8.37 15.96 -0.51
N VAL A 185 7.86 15.11 -1.45
CA VAL A 185 7.40 13.76 -1.15
C VAL A 185 7.89 12.78 -2.22
N LEU A 186 8.46 11.67 -1.82
CA LEU A 186 8.66 10.50 -2.67
C LEU A 186 7.68 9.41 -2.25
N VAL A 187 6.77 9.05 -3.15
CA VAL A 187 5.85 7.92 -2.97
C VAL A 187 6.53 6.67 -3.48
N ILE A 188 6.63 5.63 -2.65
CA ILE A 188 7.22 4.35 -3.01
C ILE A 188 6.12 3.29 -3.06
N ASP A 189 5.91 2.72 -4.25
CA ASP A 189 5.06 1.55 -4.44
C ASP A 189 5.83 0.29 -4.04
N MET A 190 5.48 -0.28 -2.88
CA MET A 190 6.18 -1.43 -2.30
C MET A 190 5.80 -2.73 -3.01
N PRO A 191 6.66 -3.76 -3.03
CA PRO A 191 6.22 -5.10 -3.45
C PRO A 191 5.08 -5.61 -2.56
N PRO A 192 4.20 -6.49 -3.05
CA PRO A 192 3.10 -7.05 -2.25
C PRO A 192 3.61 -7.99 -1.15
N GLY A 193 2.84 -8.13 -0.08
CA GLY A 193 3.14 -9.05 1.03
C GLY A 193 3.86 -8.37 2.19
N THR A 194 4.51 -9.17 3.03
CA THR A 194 5.26 -8.75 4.24
C THR A 194 6.66 -9.38 4.26
N GLY A 195 7.25 -9.54 3.09
CA GLY A 195 8.50 -10.26 2.92
C GLY A 195 9.76 -9.43 3.13
N ASP A 196 10.91 -10.08 2.88
CA ASP A 196 12.25 -9.52 3.13
C ASP A 196 12.51 -8.21 2.38
N THR A 197 11.95 -8.04 1.17
CA THR A 197 12.15 -6.82 0.38
C THR A 197 11.53 -5.60 1.04
N GLN A 198 10.32 -5.72 1.59
CA GLN A 198 9.67 -4.63 2.34
C GLN A 198 10.46 -4.27 3.61
N LEU A 199 10.88 -5.28 4.36
CA LEU A 199 11.70 -5.12 5.54
C LEU A 199 13.00 -4.39 5.21
N SER A 200 13.68 -4.81 4.16
CA SER A 200 14.96 -4.24 3.74
C SER A 200 14.82 -2.78 3.29
N ILE A 201 13.80 -2.43 2.51
CA ILE A 201 13.53 -1.03 2.13
C ILE A 201 13.32 -0.20 3.41
N SER A 202 12.54 -0.71 4.37
CA SER A 202 12.26 -0.03 5.64
C SER A 202 13.50 0.15 6.53
N GLN A 203 14.52 -0.68 6.34
CA GLN A 203 15.80 -0.59 7.04
C GLN A 203 16.82 0.28 6.32
N LEU A 204 16.71 0.44 5.00
CA LEU A 204 17.64 1.21 4.19
C LEU A 204 17.43 2.73 4.31
N ILE A 205 16.18 3.17 4.39
CA ILE A 205 15.79 4.59 4.34
C ILE A 205 14.88 4.99 5.51
N PRO A 206 14.95 6.24 5.97
CA PRO A 206 13.95 6.78 6.89
C PRO A 206 12.63 6.98 6.14
N ILE A 207 11.58 6.28 6.57
CA ILE A 207 10.24 6.38 6.02
C ILE A 207 9.42 7.30 6.92
N SER A 208 8.85 8.36 6.34
CA SER A 208 8.00 9.32 7.06
C SER A 208 6.63 8.73 7.41
N GLY A 209 6.17 7.77 6.62
CA GLY A 209 4.95 7.05 6.94
C GLY A 209 4.56 6.00 5.91
N ALA A 210 3.81 4.99 6.37
CA ALA A 210 3.28 3.91 5.55
C ALA A 210 1.75 4.06 5.39
N VAL A 211 1.28 3.90 4.17
CA VAL A 211 -0.14 3.80 3.82
C VAL A 211 -0.43 2.36 3.43
N ILE A 212 -1.38 1.73 4.10
CA ILE A 212 -1.73 0.33 3.86
C ILE A 212 -2.99 0.27 2.98
N VAL A 213 -2.88 -0.36 1.82
CA VAL A 213 -4.00 -0.60 0.91
C VAL A 213 -4.56 -1.99 1.12
N THR A 214 -5.86 -2.09 1.31
CA THR A 214 -6.59 -3.35 1.49
C THR A 214 -7.94 -3.32 0.78
N THR A 215 -8.59 -4.47 0.69
CA THR A 215 -10.00 -4.61 0.26
C THR A 215 -10.84 -5.07 1.45
N PRO A 216 -12.20 -4.98 1.40
CA PRO A 216 -13.05 -5.42 2.51
C PRO A 216 -13.00 -6.92 2.81
N GLN A 217 -12.36 -7.74 1.98
CA GLN A 217 -12.26 -9.19 2.17
C GLN A 217 -11.49 -9.55 3.45
N ASP A 218 -12.00 -10.49 4.25
CA ASP A 218 -11.37 -10.91 5.50
C ASP A 218 -9.90 -11.32 5.34
N ILE A 219 -9.59 -12.07 4.28
CA ILE A 219 -8.21 -12.50 3.99
C ILE A 219 -7.27 -11.31 3.71
N ALA A 220 -7.74 -10.29 2.99
CA ALA A 220 -6.95 -9.09 2.72
C ALA A 220 -6.78 -8.24 3.98
N LEU A 221 -7.78 -8.21 4.84
CA LEU A 221 -7.75 -7.51 6.14
C LEU A 221 -6.75 -8.15 7.10
N LEU A 222 -6.71 -9.49 7.18
CA LEU A 222 -5.72 -10.21 7.99
C LEU A 222 -4.29 -9.88 7.54
N ASP A 223 -4.05 -9.84 6.22
CA ASP A 223 -2.74 -9.50 5.69
C ASP A 223 -2.41 -8.00 5.88
N ALA A 224 -3.40 -7.11 5.85
CA ALA A 224 -3.21 -5.70 6.21
C ALA A 224 -2.80 -5.52 7.68
N CYS A 225 -3.40 -6.30 8.61
CA CYS A 225 -2.97 -6.34 10.01
C CYS A 225 -1.50 -6.76 10.13
N ARG A 226 -1.10 -7.84 9.44
CA ARG A 226 0.29 -8.31 9.43
C ARG A 226 1.25 -7.26 8.89
N GLY A 227 0.88 -6.59 7.79
CA GLY A 227 1.66 -5.50 7.21
C GLY A 227 1.83 -4.33 8.18
N THR A 228 0.77 -3.94 8.86
CA THR A 228 0.79 -2.90 9.89
C THR A 228 1.73 -3.25 11.03
N GLU A 229 1.63 -4.46 11.57
CA GLU A 229 2.52 -4.93 12.64
C GLU A 229 3.99 -5.03 12.19
N MET A 230 4.23 -5.39 10.93
CA MET A 230 5.58 -5.39 10.37
C MET A 230 6.18 -3.97 10.40
N PHE A 231 5.45 -2.96 9.92
CA PHE A 231 5.93 -1.57 9.93
C PHE A 231 6.16 -1.05 11.34
N ARG A 232 5.28 -1.37 12.29
CA ARG A 232 5.46 -1.03 13.72
C ARG A 232 6.75 -1.63 14.30
N LYS A 233 7.05 -2.89 13.96
CA LYS A 233 8.28 -3.58 14.43
C LYS A 233 9.58 -2.97 13.92
N VAL A 234 9.55 -2.25 12.80
CA VAL A 234 10.72 -1.57 12.21
C VAL A 234 10.69 -0.05 12.43
N ASP A 235 9.85 0.41 13.37
CA ASP A 235 9.71 1.81 13.74
C ASP A 235 9.35 2.72 12.56
N VAL A 236 8.43 2.25 11.70
CA VAL A 236 7.83 3.05 10.63
C VAL A 236 6.41 3.43 11.03
N PRO A 237 6.09 4.73 11.12
CA PRO A 237 4.74 5.16 11.46
C PRO A 237 3.75 4.77 10.37
N VAL A 238 2.62 4.16 10.74
CA VAL A 238 1.53 3.85 9.81
C VAL A 238 0.55 5.01 9.81
N ILE A 239 0.46 5.71 8.68
CA ILE A 239 -0.41 6.89 8.48
C ILE A 239 -1.88 6.48 8.55
N GLY A 240 -2.22 5.33 7.95
CA GLY A 240 -3.57 4.80 7.96
C GLY A 240 -3.83 3.75 6.89
N LEU A 241 -5.10 3.34 6.82
CA LEU A 241 -5.60 2.34 5.87
C LEU A 241 -6.38 3.00 4.73
N ILE A 242 -6.29 2.45 3.53
CA ILE A 242 -7.18 2.75 2.40
C ILE A 242 -7.98 1.49 2.09
N GLN A 243 -9.31 1.60 2.11
CA GLN A 243 -10.20 0.54 1.67
C GLN A 243 -10.46 0.69 0.18
N ASN A 244 -9.75 -0.07 -0.64
CA ASN A 244 -9.97 -0.11 -2.08
C ASN A 244 -11.06 -1.14 -2.43
N MET A 245 -11.71 -0.97 -3.59
CA MET A 245 -12.82 -1.82 -4.05
C MET A 245 -13.94 -1.93 -3.01
N SER A 246 -14.22 -0.84 -2.30
CA SER A 246 -15.15 -0.79 -1.16
C SER A 246 -16.57 -1.17 -1.55
N HIS A 247 -17.02 -0.73 -2.70
CA HIS A 247 -18.34 -1.02 -3.26
C HIS A 247 -18.33 -0.79 -4.77
N TYR A 248 -19.28 -1.38 -5.47
CA TYR A 248 -19.58 -1.13 -6.87
C TYR A 248 -20.88 -0.35 -6.99
N VAL A 249 -20.90 0.68 -7.83
CA VAL A 249 -22.12 1.42 -8.16
C VAL A 249 -22.59 1.00 -9.55
N CYS A 250 -23.81 0.47 -9.64
CA CYS A 250 -24.39 0.08 -10.92
C CYS A 250 -24.65 1.33 -11.80
N PRO A 251 -24.11 1.43 -13.02
CA PRO A 251 -24.30 2.62 -13.85
C PRO A 251 -25.73 2.79 -14.38
N LYS A 252 -26.60 1.77 -14.26
CA LYS A 252 -27.99 1.81 -14.72
C LYS A 252 -28.97 2.21 -13.63
N CYS A 253 -28.79 1.72 -12.40
CA CYS A 253 -29.78 1.91 -11.31
C CYS A 253 -29.15 2.52 -10.05
N GLU A 254 -27.88 2.91 -10.08
CA GLU A 254 -27.13 3.51 -8.97
C GLU A 254 -27.10 2.67 -7.68
N HIS A 255 -27.55 1.43 -7.74
CA HIS A 255 -27.49 0.51 -6.61
C HIS A 255 -26.05 0.26 -6.20
N LYS A 256 -25.76 0.39 -4.91
CA LYS A 256 -24.46 0.11 -4.31
C LYS A 256 -24.35 -1.35 -3.86
N ALA A 257 -23.55 -2.14 -4.56
CA ALA A 257 -23.27 -3.53 -4.23
C ALA A 257 -21.92 -3.64 -3.51
N TYR A 258 -21.89 -4.32 -2.36
CA TYR A 258 -20.67 -4.56 -1.57
C TYR A 258 -20.12 -5.96 -1.90
N ILE A 259 -19.48 -6.07 -3.06
CA ILE A 259 -19.05 -7.36 -3.66
C ILE A 259 -18.07 -8.09 -2.72
N PHE A 260 -17.16 -7.35 -2.08
CA PHE A 260 -16.10 -7.89 -1.22
C PHE A 260 -16.42 -7.78 0.28
N GLY A 261 -17.64 -7.43 0.66
CA GLY A 261 -18.03 -7.19 2.05
C GLY A 261 -18.15 -5.71 2.37
N ARG A 262 -18.67 -5.42 3.56
CA ARG A 262 -19.00 -4.07 4.00
C ARG A 262 -18.19 -3.69 5.24
N ASP A 263 -17.59 -2.49 5.23
CA ASP A 263 -16.93 -1.86 6.39
C ASP A 263 -15.80 -2.68 7.06
N GLY A 264 -15.24 -3.69 6.38
CA GLY A 264 -14.21 -4.54 6.96
C GLY A 264 -12.95 -3.76 7.37
N ALA A 265 -12.44 -2.88 6.50
CA ALA A 265 -11.25 -2.08 6.82
C ALA A 265 -11.51 -1.06 7.94
N ARG A 266 -12.76 -0.58 8.11
CA ARG A 266 -13.13 0.32 9.20
C ARG A 266 -13.04 -0.38 10.55
N GLY A 267 -13.47 -1.65 10.62
CA GLY A 267 -13.32 -2.49 11.82
C GLY A 267 -11.87 -2.66 12.20
N VAL A 268 -11.03 -3.08 11.24
CA VAL A 268 -9.58 -3.26 11.43
C VAL A 268 -8.89 -1.94 11.82
N ALA A 269 -9.22 -0.84 11.18
CA ALA A 269 -8.65 0.47 11.51
C ALA A 269 -8.92 0.81 13.00
N LYS A 270 -10.14 0.59 13.47
CA LYS A 270 -10.50 0.82 14.88
C LYS A 270 -9.77 -0.13 15.84
N GLU A 271 -9.66 -1.42 15.50
CA GLU A 271 -8.99 -2.42 16.34
C GLU A 271 -7.47 -2.14 16.45
N MET A 272 -6.87 -1.64 15.37
CA MET A 272 -5.44 -1.35 15.32
C MET A 272 -5.09 0.10 15.67
N ASP A 273 -6.04 0.91 16.11
CA ASP A 273 -5.86 2.35 16.38
C ASP A 273 -5.21 3.07 15.19
N LEU A 274 -5.80 2.88 14.01
CA LEU A 274 -5.39 3.51 12.76
C LEU A 274 -6.52 4.36 12.19
N GLU A 275 -6.15 5.36 11.41
CA GLU A 275 -7.11 6.15 10.63
C GLU A 275 -7.50 5.40 9.34
N LEU A 276 -8.79 5.35 9.02
CA LEU A 276 -9.26 5.01 7.69
C LEU A 276 -9.16 6.26 6.81
N LEU A 277 -8.14 6.30 5.95
CA LEU A 277 -7.84 7.45 5.09
C LEU A 277 -8.92 7.67 4.02
N GLY A 278 -9.60 6.62 3.60
CA GLY A 278 -10.71 6.72 2.67
C GLY A 278 -11.10 5.40 2.04
N ASP A 279 -12.22 5.46 1.34
CA ASP A 279 -12.80 4.38 0.58
C ASP A 279 -12.69 4.71 -0.91
N VAL A 280 -12.17 3.78 -1.70
CA VAL A 280 -12.13 3.88 -3.17
C VAL A 280 -13.09 2.82 -3.74
N PRO A 281 -14.09 3.19 -4.56
CA PRO A 281 -15.02 2.24 -5.12
C PRO A 281 -14.36 1.37 -6.21
N LEU A 282 -14.94 0.21 -6.47
CA LEU A 282 -14.65 -0.57 -7.67
C LEU A 282 -15.37 0.09 -8.85
N HIS A 283 -14.60 0.66 -9.78
CA HIS A 283 -15.16 1.38 -10.92
C HIS A 283 -14.40 1.10 -12.22
N THR A 284 -15.10 1.02 -13.33
CA THR A 284 -14.53 0.76 -14.65
C THR A 284 -13.56 1.85 -15.09
N ASP A 285 -13.87 3.12 -14.81
CA ASP A 285 -13.01 4.25 -15.19
C ASP A 285 -11.63 4.16 -14.56
N ILE A 286 -11.54 3.73 -13.28
CA ILE A 286 -10.23 3.57 -12.62
C ILE A 286 -9.38 2.54 -13.36
N ARG A 287 -9.99 1.43 -13.80
CA ARG A 287 -9.29 0.39 -14.56
C ARG A 287 -8.90 0.89 -15.95
N GLU A 288 -9.87 1.43 -16.71
CA GLU A 288 -9.67 1.84 -18.10
C GLU A 288 -8.64 2.97 -18.22
N THR A 289 -8.70 3.95 -17.32
CA THR A 289 -7.75 5.05 -17.29
C THR A 289 -6.34 4.57 -16.89
N SER A 290 -6.22 3.63 -15.95
CA SER A 290 -4.94 3.00 -15.58
C SER A 290 -4.35 2.19 -16.73
N ASP A 291 -5.16 1.36 -17.41
CA ASP A 291 -4.75 0.53 -18.54
C ASP A 291 -4.33 1.36 -19.76
N SER A 292 -4.95 2.51 -19.96
CA SER A 292 -4.62 3.45 -21.05
C SER A 292 -3.41 4.35 -20.74
N GLY A 293 -2.84 4.25 -19.54
CA GLY A 293 -1.71 5.09 -19.11
C GLY A 293 -2.08 6.57 -18.88
N LYS A 294 -3.35 6.83 -18.57
CA LYS A 294 -3.88 8.16 -18.25
C LYS A 294 -4.65 8.09 -16.93
N PRO A 295 -3.97 8.08 -15.76
CA PRO A 295 -4.61 7.89 -14.46
C PRO A 295 -5.82 8.79 -14.24
N ILE A 296 -6.83 8.29 -13.52
CA ILE A 296 -8.13 8.96 -13.38
C ILE A 296 -8.01 10.38 -12.80
N VAL A 297 -7.06 10.61 -11.90
CA VAL A 297 -6.84 11.93 -11.31
C VAL A 297 -6.46 12.99 -12.35
N VAL A 298 -5.79 12.58 -13.44
CA VAL A 298 -5.39 13.47 -14.53
C VAL A 298 -6.44 13.52 -15.62
N SER A 299 -6.95 12.34 -16.03
CA SER A 299 -7.85 12.23 -17.18
C SER A 299 -9.29 12.68 -16.88
N GLN A 300 -9.73 12.56 -15.64
CA GLN A 300 -11.09 12.88 -15.21
C GLN A 300 -11.07 13.65 -13.86
N PRO A 301 -10.62 14.93 -13.84
CA PRO A 301 -10.37 15.68 -12.60
C PRO A 301 -11.62 15.93 -11.75
N ASP A 302 -12.82 15.93 -12.36
CA ASP A 302 -14.11 16.18 -11.70
C ASP A 302 -14.88 14.90 -11.36
N ASN A 303 -14.29 13.74 -11.62
CA ASN A 303 -14.91 12.45 -11.35
C ASN A 303 -14.95 12.18 -9.82
N PRO A 304 -16.04 11.59 -9.28
CA PRO A 304 -16.14 11.24 -7.86
C PRO A 304 -14.98 10.37 -7.35
N GLN A 305 -14.46 9.47 -8.18
CA GLN A 305 -13.32 8.63 -7.84
C GLN A 305 -12.02 9.44 -7.73
N THR A 306 -11.84 10.44 -8.58
CA THR A 306 -10.74 11.41 -8.48
C THR A 306 -10.83 12.19 -7.17
N TYR A 307 -12.04 12.59 -6.78
CA TYR A 307 -12.25 13.28 -5.51
C TYR A 307 -11.86 12.39 -4.32
N ALA A 308 -12.18 11.09 -4.34
CA ALA A 308 -11.76 10.16 -3.30
C ALA A 308 -10.22 10.13 -3.15
N TYR A 309 -9.47 10.02 -4.25
CA TYR A 309 -8.00 10.06 -4.21
C TYR A 309 -7.45 11.41 -3.73
N LYS A 310 -8.03 12.52 -4.17
CA LYS A 310 -7.65 13.87 -3.70
C LYS A 310 -7.88 14.01 -2.18
N MET A 311 -8.97 13.47 -1.65
CA MET A 311 -9.26 13.50 -0.20
C MET A 311 -8.26 12.65 0.59
N ILE A 312 -7.95 11.45 0.11
CA ILE A 312 -6.94 10.58 0.71
C ILE A 312 -5.58 11.27 0.70
N ALA A 313 -5.19 11.86 -0.43
CA ALA A 313 -3.94 12.60 -0.57
C ALA A 313 -3.86 13.78 0.43
N GLY A 314 -4.95 14.52 0.60
CA GLY A 314 -5.03 15.59 1.60
C GLY A 314 -4.74 15.10 3.01
N ARG A 315 -5.38 14.00 3.46
CA ARG A 315 -5.15 13.41 4.78
C ARG A 315 -3.71 12.95 4.97
N VAL A 316 -3.10 12.37 3.95
CA VAL A 316 -1.68 11.98 4.00
C VAL A 316 -0.79 13.21 4.14
N LEU A 317 -1.04 14.28 3.38
CA LEU A 317 -0.28 15.54 3.48
C LEU A 317 -0.47 16.21 4.85
N ASP A 318 -1.66 16.16 5.44
CA ASP A 318 -1.94 16.66 6.79
C ASP A 318 -1.06 15.94 7.83
N LYS A 319 -0.97 14.62 7.74
CA LYS A 319 -0.10 13.81 8.63
C LYS A 319 1.39 14.11 8.45
N LEU A 320 1.80 14.50 7.25
CA LEU A 320 3.17 14.94 6.97
C LEU A 320 3.40 16.43 7.32
N SER A 321 2.37 17.15 7.80
CA SER A 321 2.39 18.58 8.08
C SER A 321 2.72 19.47 6.86
N LEU A 322 2.36 18.99 5.65
CA LEU A 322 2.65 19.68 4.38
C LEU A 322 1.46 20.52 3.85
N THR A 323 0.32 20.49 4.50
CA THR A 323 -0.88 21.26 4.10
C THR A 323 -0.86 22.70 4.57
N LYS A 324 -0.18 22.99 5.69
CA LYS A 324 -0.05 24.36 6.17
C LYS A 324 0.94 25.10 5.28
N ASP A 325 0.46 26.07 4.53
CA ASP A 325 1.34 27.04 3.90
C ASP A 325 2.09 27.76 5.02
N SER A 326 3.41 27.69 4.96
CA SER A 326 4.25 28.57 5.76
C SER A 326 3.98 29.99 5.26
N THR A 327 2.95 30.63 5.80
CA THR A 327 2.83 32.09 5.73
C THR A 327 4.04 32.65 6.46
N ARG A 328 5.07 32.96 5.71
CA ARG A 328 6.13 33.87 6.06
C ARG A 328 6.27 34.90 4.96
#